data_ff648bcae1089eb8a43138eb627bdd97
#
_entry.id   ff648bcae1089eb8a43138eb627bdd97
#
_cell.length_a   1.000
_cell.length_b   1.000
_cell.length_c   1.000
_cell.angle_alpha   90.00
_cell.angle_beta   90.00
_cell.angle_gamma   90.00
#
_symmetry.space_group_name_H-M   'P 1'
#
loop_
_entity.id
_entity.type
_entity.pdbx_description
1 polymer ?
#
loop_
_entity_poly.entity_id
_entity_poly.type
_entity_poly.pdbx_seq_one_letter_code
_entity_poly.pdbx_strand_id
1 'polypeptide(L)' 'MKAAEIRDLSDDELGRALAEAREAHFNLRFQHASGALERTSELSARRREIARLLTVAHERGLA' A
#
# COMPACT_ATOMS: atom_id res chain seq x y z
N MET A 1 -4.89 6.77 -1.70
CA MET A 1 -5.44 6.87 -3.09
C MET A 1 -6.80 6.22 -3.18
N LYS A 2 -7.67 6.82 -3.98
CA LYS A 2 -8.98 6.23 -4.27
C LYS A 2 -8.84 5.21 -5.40
N ALA A 3 -9.74 4.23 -5.45
CA ALA A 3 -9.69 3.18 -6.46
C ALA A 3 -9.67 3.73 -7.89
N ALA A 4 -10.44 4.79 -8.16
CA ALA A 4 -10.47 5.42 -9.49
C ALA A 4 -9.11 6.00 -9.88
N GLU A 5 -8.41 6.61 -8.94
CA GLU A 5 -7.07 7.15 -9.18
C GLU A 5 -6.07 6.03 -9.49
N ILE A 6 -6.17 4.92 -8.78
CA ILE A 6 -5.30 3.77 -8.98
C ILE A 6 -5.52 3.17 -10.37
N ARG A 7 -6.78 3.10 -10.82
CA ARG A 7 -7.11 2.56 -12.14
C ARG A 7 -6.59 3.43 -13.29
N ASP A 8 -6.27 4.69 -13.03
CA ASP A 8 -5.69 5.59 -14.02
C ASP A 8 -4.17 5.45 -14.14
N LEU A 9 -3.52 4.71 -13.23
CA LEU A 9 -2.08 4.51 -13.27
C LEU A 9 -1.68 3.55 -14.38
N SER A 10 -0.50 3.79 -14.98
CA SER A 10 0.12 2.83 -15.88
C SER A 10 0.58 1.60 -15.08
N ASP A 11 0.92 0.51 -15.77
CA ASP A 11 1.41 -0.70 -15.11
C ASP A 11 2.69 -0.43 -14.32
N ASP A 12 3.61 0.35 -14.87
CA ASP A 12 4.85 0.71 -14.19
C ASP A 12 4.59 1.59 -12.96
N GLU A 13 3.69 2.56 -13.09
CA GLU A 13 3.30 3.42 -11.97
C GLU A 13 2.62 2.61 -10.87
N LEU A 14 1.76 1.68 -11.25
CA LEU A 14 1.08 0.80 -10.30
C LEU A 14 2.08 -0.06 -9.54
N GLY A 15 3.05 -0.64 -10.24
CA GLY A 15 4.11 -1.43 -9.62
C GLY A 15 4.93 -0.64 -8.61
N ARG A 16 5.29 0.60 -8.98
CA ARG A 16 6.02 1.49 -8.07
C ARG A 16 5.20 1.88 -6.86
N ALA A 17 3.93 2.23 -7.07
CA ALA A 17 3.04 2.59 -5.97
C ALA A 17 2.87 1.43 -5.00
N LEU A 18 2.76 0.22 -5.51
CA LEU A 18 2.64 -0.98 -4.68
C LEU A 18 3.91 -1.23 -3.87
N ALA A 19 5.08 -1.10 -4.51
CA ALA A 19 6.36 -1.27 -3.82
C ALA A 19 6.54 -0.23 -2.71
N GLU A 20 6.22 1.04 -3.00
CA GLU A 20 6.30 2.11 -2.01
C GLU A 20 5.33 1.88 -0.84
N ALA A 21 4.11 1.44 -1.14
CA ALA A 21 3.13 1.17 -0.10
C ALA A 21 3.57 0.03 0.82
N ARG A 22 4.14 -1.03 0.25
CA ARG A 22 4.68 -2.16 1.02
C ARG A 22 5.84 -1.74 1.90
N GLU A 23 6.75 -0.93 1.38
CA GLU A 23 7.88 -0.43 2.13
C GLU A 23 7.42 0.45 3.30
N ALA A 24 6.48 1.37 3.04
CA ALA A 24 5.93 2.23 4.08
C ALA A 24 5.24 1.41 5.17
N HIS A 25 4.48 0.39 4.78
CA HIS A 25 3.81 -0.50 5.74
C HIS A 25 4.82 -1.29 6.57
N PHE A 26 5.87 -1.79 5.93
CA PHE A 26 6.95 -2.50 6.63
C PHE A 26 7.62 -1.60 7.68
N ASN A 27 7.95 -0.37 7.30
CA ASN A 27 8.58 0.57 8.21
C ASN A 27 7.68 0.92 9.39
N LEU A 28 6.39 1.10 9.16
CA LEU A 28 5.42 1.35 10.23
C LEU A 28 5.29 0.14 11.17
N ARG A 29 5.28 -1.06 10.61
CA ARG A 29 5.21 -2.28 11.43
C ARG A 29 6.46 -2.41 12.31
N PHE A 30 7.62 -2.10 11.75
CA PHE A 30 8.87 -2.14 12.50
C PHE A 30 8.85 -1.13 13.65
N GLN A 31 8.43 0.11 13.37
CA GLN A 31 8.32 1.15 14.39
C GLN A 31 7.32 0.77 15.49
N HIS A 32 6.19 0.20 15.10
CA HIS A 32 5.17 -0.25 16.04
C HIS A 32 5.72 -1.37 16.95
N ALA A 33 6.39 -2.33 16.37
CA ALA A 33 6.97 -3.45 17.11
C ALA A 33 8.05 -3.00 18.09
N SER A 34 8.80 -1.94 17.76
CA SER A 34 9.84 -1.39 18.64
C SER A 34 9.31 -0.42 19.70
N GLY A 35 8.00 -0.16 19.69
CA GLY A 35 7.38 0.77 20.62
C GLY A 35 7.52 2.25 20.25
N ALA A 36 8.12 2.55 19.10
CA ALA A 36 8.33 3.92 18.66
C ALA A 36 7.08 4.57 18.07
N LEU A 37 6.11 3.77 17.64
CA LEU A 37 4.87 4.23 17.02
C LEU A 37 3.68 3.89 17.91
N GLU A 38 2.95 4.92 18.34
CA GLU A 38 1.78 4.74 19.20
C GLU A 38 0.48 4.52 18.45
N ARG A 39 0.41 4.96 17.18
CA ARG A 39 -0.83 4.94 16.40
C ARG A 39 -0.91 3.70 15.52
N THR A 40 -1.91 2.87 15.79
CA THR A 40 -2.21 1.71 14.94
C THR A 40 -3.03 2.08 13.71
N SER A 41 -3.71 3.25 13.73
CA SER A 41 -4.53 3.71 12.61
C SER A 41 -3.74 3.88 11.31
N GLU A 42 -2.47 4.29 11.39
CA GLU A 42 -1.61 4.42 10.22
C GLU A 42 -1.31 3.06 9.58
N LEU A 43 -1.08 2.04 10.39
CA LEU A 43 -0.89 0.67 9.89
C LEU A 43 -2.12 0.19 9.13
N SER A 44 -3.31 0.41 9.70
CA SER A 44 -4.57 0.02 9.06
C SER A 44 -4.77 0.77 7.73
N ALA A 45 -4.46 2.07 7.71
CA ALA A 45 -4.57 2.88 6.50
C ALA A 45 -3.64 2.37 5.40
N ARG A 46 -2.40 2.04 5.74
CA ARG A 46 -1.42 1.51 4.79
C ARG A 46 -1.82 0.14 4.27
N ARG A 47 -2.35 -0.72 5.14
CA ARG A 47 -2.85 -2.03 4.72
C ARG A 47 -3.99 -1.91 3.73
N ARG A 48 -4.93 -0.99 3.97
CA ARG A 48 -6.04 -0.75 3.04
C ARG A 48 -5.54 -0.25 1.69
N GLU A 49 -4.52 0.62 1.69
CA GLU A 49 -3.94 1.11 0.45
C GLU A 49 -3.28 -0.01 -0.34
N ILE A 50 -2.51 -0.87 0.32
CA ILE A 50 -1.93 -2.05 -0.33
C ILE A 50 -3.02 -2.93 -0.93
N ALA A 51 -4.11 -3.15 -0.19
CA ALA A 51 -5.22 -3.98 -0.66
C ALA A 51 -5.86 -3.39 -1.92
N ARG A 52 -6.05 -2.07 -1.97
CA ARG A 52 -6.60 -1.40 -3.17
C ARG A 52 -5.67 -1.54 -4.38
N LEU A 53 -4.37 -1.33 -4.16
CA LEU A 53 -3.37 -1.46 -5.21
C LEU A 53 -3.29 -2.89 -5.72
N LEU A 54 -3.31 -3.87 -4.82
CA LEU A 54 -3.30 -5.29 -5.19
C LEU A 54 -4.55 -5.68 -5.97
N THR A 55 -5.71 -5.17 -5.58
CA THR A 55 -6.96 -5.45 -6.28
C THR A 55 -6.86 -5.03 -7.75
N VAL A 56 -6.38 -3.80 -8.00
CA VAL A 56 -6.22 -3.32 -9.37
C VAL A 56 -5.14 -4.12 -10.11
N ALA A 57 -4.04 -4.45 -9.44
CA ALA A 57 -2.99 -5.28 -10.04
C ALA A 57 -3.52 -6.65 -10.45
N HIS A 58 -4.35 -7.27 -9.62
CA HIS A 58 -5.00 -8.55 -9.95
C HIS A 58 -5.94 -8.40 -11.13
N GLU A 59 -6.72 -7.32 -11.17
CA GLU A 59 -7.63 -7.06 -12.31
C GLU A 59 -6.86 -6.98 -13.64
N ARG A 60 -5.62 -6.51 -13.59
CA ARG A 60 -4.76 -6.38 -14.77
C ARG A 60 -3.90 -7.62 -15.03
N GLY A 61 -3.94 -8.61 -14.16
CA GLY A 61 -3.09 -9.79 -14.27
C GLY A 61 -1.63 -9.56 -13.92
N LEU A 62 -1.33 -8.52 -13.13
CA LEU A 62 0.04 -8.16 -12.75
C LEU A 62 0.50 -8.76 -11.43
N ALA A 63 -0.40 -9.33 -10.65
CA ALA A 63 -0.05 -9.89 -9.36
C ALA A 63 -0.70 -11.25 -9.15
#